data_63a29c58905da32a8bfc3e17743e9cf6
#
_entry.id   63a29c58905da32a8bfc3e17743e9cf6
#
_cell.length_a   1.000
_cell.length_b   1.000
_cell.length_c   1.000
_cell.angle_alpha   90.00
_cell.angle_beta   90.00
_cell.angle_gamma   90.00
#
_symmetry.space_group_name_H-M   'P 1'
#
loop_
_entity.id
_entity.type
_entity.pdbx_description
1 polymer ?
#
loop_
_entity_poly.entity_id
_entity_poly.type
_entity_poly.pdbx_seq_one_letter_code
_entity_poly.pdbx_strand_id
1 'polypeptide(L)'
;MTDSKNSEIVERRQRYIERQREMRPETVNVRFQGAAPEGSGPRNRHGMPVVPVGQHLVKNWPVLDLGEQPDVPLDKWKLEVSGLVESPITLDWAQFMALPQAEDVSDFHCVTTWSRLDNHWGGVRFHTIAELVVPKDNAQHILCTGYDFLPGSFIPYTVNVPLARAIEDDVLLVHTWEGKPLPREHGGPVRMITPKLYAWKGAKWIRKIEFLAEDKRGFWEERGYSNTAEPWFNDRFSY
;
A
#
# COMPACT_ATOMS: atom_id res chain seq x y z
N MET A 1 4.62 13.82 25.05
CA MET A 1 5.93 13.34 24.53
C MET A 1 5.83 12.52 23.26
N THR A 2 4.72 11.82 22.98
CA THR A 2 4.49 11.05 21.75
C THR A 2 4.27 11.94 20.51
N ASP A 3 3.56 13.04 20.64
CA ASP A 3 3.25 13.97 19.54
C ASP A 3 4.50 14.58 18.89
N SER A 4 5.50 14.96 19.68
CA SER A 4 6.73 15.56 19.13
C SER A 4 7.56 14.57 18.32
N LYS A 5 7.62 13.29 18.73
CA LYS A 5 8.36 12.24 18.01
C LYS A 5 7.69 11.90 16.67
N ASN A 6 6.36 11.88 16.64
CA ASN A 6 5.62 11.56 15.43
C ASN A 6 5.70 12.68 14.39
N SER A 7 5.59 13.94 14.82
CA SER A 7 5.86 15.11 13.98
C SER A 7 7.28 15.06 13.39
N GLU A 8 8.27 14.73 14.22
CA GLU A 8 9.67 14.63 13.80
C GLU A 8 9.91 13.53 12.74
N ILE A 9 9.20 12.40 12.82
CA ILE A 9 9.27 11.33 11.80
C ILE A 9 8.75 11.85 10.46
N VAL A 10 7.59 12.50 10.44
CA VAL A 10 7.00 13.06 9.22
C VAL A 10 7.91 14.12 8.62
N GLU A 11 8.39 15.07 9.41
CA GLU A 11 9.30 16.13 8.97
C GLU A 11 10.61 15.56 8.41
N ARG A 12 11.19 14.54 9.06
CA ARG A 12 12.40 13.87 8.56
C ARG A 12 12.18 13.22 7.20
N ARG A 13 11.02 12.59 6.97
CA ARG A 13 10.67 12.00 5.69
C ARG A 13 10.39 13.06 4.62
N GLN A 14 9.75 14.16 5.00
CA GLN A 14 9.55 15.30 4.08
C GLN A 14 10.88 15.91 3.64
N ARG A 15 11.81 16.19 4.58
CA ARG A 15 13.17 16.64 4.25
C ARG A 15 13.93 15.65 3.35
N TYR A 16 13.72 14.34 3.56
CA TYR A 16 14.28 13.33 2.67
C TYR A 16 13.71 13.43 1.25
N ILE A 17 12.38 13.57 1.12
CA ILE A 17 11.70 13.74 -0.17
C ILE A 17 12.21 14.98 -0.90
N GLU A 18 12.25 16.12 -0.23
CA GLU A 18 12.76 17.40 -0.78
C GLU A 18 14.20 17.26 -1.30
N ARG A 19 15.09 16.69 -0.48
CA ARG A 19 16.47 16.43 -0.89
C ARG A 19 16.56 15.51 -2.12
N GLN A 20 15.71 14.48 -2.21
CA GLN A 20 15.70 13.59 -3.37
C GLN A 20 15.20 14.29 -4.63
N ARG A 21 14.25 15.21 -4.50
CA ARG A 21 13.77 16.05 -5.61
C ARG A 21 14.87 16.96 -6.13
N GLU A 22 15.59 17.64 -5.26
CA GLU A 22 16.70 18.54 -5.61
C GLU A 22 17.83 17.80 -6.36
N MET A 23 18.10 16.54 -5.98
CA MET A 23 19.15 15.74 -6.62
C MET A 23 18.75 15.13 -7.97
N ARG A 24 17.49 15.22 -8.38
CA ARG A 24 16.98 14.67 -9.64
C ARG A 24 16.27 15.76 -10.45
N PRO A 25 16.95 16.42 -11.38
CA PRO A 25 16.30 17.41 -12.24
C PRO A 25 15.26 16.75 -13.15
N GLU A 26 14.12 17.36 -13.20
CA GLU A 26 12.93 17.37 -14.09
C GLU A 26 12.70 16.32 -15.21
N THR A 27 13.56 15.34 -15.42
CA THR A 27 13.50 14.46 -16.60
C THR A 27 12.49 13.32 -16.52
N VAL A 28 11.66 13.23 -15.48
CA VAL A 28 10.85 12.02 -15.20
C VAL A 28 9.35 12.19 -15.43
N ASN A 29 8.89 13.29 -16.00
CA ASN A 29 7.44 13.51 -16.20
C ASN A 29 6.86 13.03 -17.54
N VAL A 30 7.64 12.42 -18.41
CA VAL A 30 7.11 11.62 -19.53
C VAL A 30 6.99 10.17 -19.03
N ARG A 31 5.96 9.94 -18.24
CA ARG A 31 5.77 8.68 -17.53
C ARG A 31 5.73 7.50 -18.48
N PHE A 32 6.84 6.77 -18.49
CA PHE A 32 6.97 5.34 -18.82
C PHE A 32 6.49 4.91 -20.21
N GLN A 33 5.97 5.79 -21.07
CA GLN A 33 5.61 5.44 -22.44
C GLN A 33 6.87 5.02 -23.20
N GLY A 34 7.04 3.70 -23.35
CA GLY A 34 8.17 3.13 -24.05
C GLY A 34 9.46 2.94 -23.21
N ALA A 35 9.47 3.30 -21.94
CA ALA A 35 10.59 3.02 -21.07
C ALA A 35 10.63 1.54 -20.68
N ALA A 36 11.80 0.92 -20.69
CA ALA A 36 11.99 -0.43 -20.20
C ALA A 36 12.11 -0.43 -18.66
N PRO A 37 11.57 -1.46 -17.97
CA PRO A 37 11.76 -1.62 -16.53
C PRO A 37 13.24 -1.78 -16.19
N GLU A 38 13.72 -1.03 -15.20
CA GLU A 38 15.11 -1.02 -14.75
C GLU A 38 15.29 -1.81 -13.44
N GLY A 39 16.43 -2.47 -13.31
CA GLY A 39 16.77 -3.23 -12.11
C GLY A 39 17.84 -4.28 -12.36
N SER A 40 17.97 -5.25 -11.45
CA SER A 40 18.97 -6.30 -11.50
C SER A 40 18.40 -7.68 -11.14
N GLY A 41 19.16 -8.74 -11.46
CA GLY A 41 18.78 -10.12 -11.22
C GLY A 41 17.90 -10.72 -12.33
N PRO A 42 17.42 -11.96 -12.13
CA PRO A 42 16.52 -12.62 -13.08
C PRO A 42 15.17 -11.89 -13.18
N ARG A 43 14.34 -12.31 -14.11
CA ARG A 43 12.99 -11.76 -14.19
C ARG A 43 12.05 -12.46 -13.19
N ASN A 44 11.26 -11.66 -12.49
CA ASN A 44 10.20 -12.15 -11.62
C ASN A 44 8.98 -12.62 -12.43
N ARG A 45 7.94 -13.10 -11.76
CA ARG A 45 6.68 -13.56 -12.38
C ARG A 45 5.96 -12.51 -13.24
N HIS A 46 6.28 -11.24 -13.09
CA HIS A 46 5.71 -10.13 -13.86
C HIS A 46 6.59 -9.74 -15.06
N GLY A 47 7.67 -10.48 -15.33
CA GLY A 47 8.62 -10.16 -16.39
C GLY A 47 9.57 -8.99 -16.09
N MET A 48 9.58 -8.49 -14.85
CA MET A 48 10.44 -7.40 -14.37
C MET A 48 11.71 -7.94 -13.73
N PRO A 49 12.83 -7.18 -13.70
CA PRO A 49 13.98 -7.56 -12.87
C PRO A 49 13.56 -7.78 -11.41
N VAL A 50 14.04 -8.85 -10.77
CA VAL A 50 13.59 -9.19 -9.40
C VAL A 50 13.94 -8.11 -8.37
N VAL A 51 15.00 -7.37 -8.57
CA VAL A 51 15.37 -6.21 -7.73
C VAL A 51 15.19 -4.95 -8.55
N PRO A 52 14.20 -4.11 -8.25
CA PRO A 52 14.01 -2.84 -8.94
C PRO A 52 15.20 -1.90 -8.79
N VAL A 53 15.34 -0.96 -9.71
CA VAL A 53 16.41 0.04 -9.69
C VAL A 53 16.44 0.82 -8.37
N GLY A 54 17.63 1.04 -7.83
CA GLY A 54 17.84 1.77 -6.58
C GLY A 54 17.35 1.04 -5.32
N GLN A 55 17.11 -0.28 -5.40
CA GLN A 55 16.79 -1.13 -4.26
C GLN A 55 17.98 -2.02 -3.86
N HIS A 56 18.06 -2.35 -2.57
CA HIS A 56 18.93 -3.39 -2.03
C HIS A 56 18.09 -4.44 -1.29
N LEU A 57 18.58 -5.67 -1.24
CA LEU A 57 17.88 -6.77 -0.58
C LEU A 57 18.07 -6.75 0.94
N VAL A 58 16.99 -7.04 1.65
CA VAL A 58 17.00 -7.25 3.10
C VAL A 58 16.37 -8.61 3.46
N LYS A 59 16.83 -9.23 4.53
CA LYS A 59 16.26 -10.48 5.05
C LYS A 59 15.14 -10.24 6.06
N ASN A 60 15.33 -9.25 6.93
CA ASN A 60 14.31 -8.81 7.89
C ASN A 60 13.26 -7.94 7.18
N TRP A 61 12.12 -7.77 7.82
CA TRP A 61 11.11 -6.82 7.37
C TRP A 61 11.18 -5.56 8.24
N PRO A 62 11.79 -4.45 7.77
CA PRO A 62 11.86 -3.22 8.56
C PRO A 62 10.48 -2.65 8.83
N VAL A 63 10.24 -2.20 10.05
CA VAL A 63 9.00 -1.54 10.45
C VAL A 63 9.08 -0.06 10.13
N LEU A 64 8.11 0.43 9.36
CA LEU A 64 7.96 1.85 9.02
C LEU A 64 6.50 2.27 9.23
N ASP A 65 6.28 3.25 10.09
CA ASP A 65 4.97 3.84 10.38
C ASP A 65 5.13 5.33 10.71
N LEU A 66 4.06 5.96 11.15
CA LEU A 66 4.05 7.35 11.61
C LEU A 66 4.24 7.46 13.14
N GLY A 67 4.62 6.35 13.79
CA GLY A 67 4.91 6.26 15.23
C GLY A 67 3.74 5.76 16.06
N GLU A 68 2.54 5.65 15.50
CA GLU A 68 1.39 5.05 16.15
C GLU A 68 1.07 3.70 15.50
N GLN A 69 0.92 2.68 16.33
CA GLN A 69 0.56 1.34 15.90
C GLN A 69 -0.74 0.95 16.61
N PRO A 70 -1.91 1.08 15.94
CA PRO A 70 -3.20 0.76 16.54
C PRO A 70 -3.23 -0.70 17.04
N ASP A 71 -3.77 -0.90 18.23
CA ASP A 71 -4.15 -2.22 18.71
C ASP A 71 -5.63 -2.43 18.40
N VAL A 72 -5.90 -3.25 17.38
CA VAL A 72 -7.26 -3.49 16.90
C VAL A 72 -7.65 -4.93 17.22
N PRO A 73 -8.41 -5.15 18.33
CA PRO A 73 -8.92 -6.47 18.66
C PRO A 73 -9.81 -7.03 17.54
N LEU A 74 -9.72 -8.34 17.29
CA LEU A 74 -10.44 -8.98 16.18
C LEU A 74 -11.97 -8.83 16.30
N ASP A 75 -12.50 -8.79 17.52
CA ASP A 75 -13.94 -8.57 17.79
C ASP A 75 -14.39 -7.12 17.52
N LYS A 76 -13.44 -6.19 17.38
CA LYS A 76 -13.69 -4.76 17.05
C LYS A 76 -13.31 -4.42 15.61
N TRP A 77 -12.51 -5.27 14.97
CA TRP A 77 -12.10 -5.02 13.60
C TRP A 77 -13.28 -5.07 12.63
N LYS A 78 -13.35 -4.09 11.75
CA LYS A 78 -14.32 -4.02 10.66
C LYS A 78 -13.65 -3.47 9.41
N LEU A 79 -14.13 -3.93 8.26
CA LEU A 79 -13.80 -3.38 6.96
C LEU A 79 -15.07 -2.83 6.31
N GLU A 80 -15.15 -1.50 6.19
CA GLU A 80 -16.18 -0.82 5.40
C GLU A 80 -15.73 -0.73 3.93
N VAL A 81 -16.62 -1.11 3.01
CA VAL A 81 -16.40 -0.93 1.57
C VAL A 81 -17.59 -0.15 1.01
N SER A 82 -17.33 1.04 0.45
CA SER A 82 -18.35 2.02 0.08
C SER A 82 -17.94 2.87 -1.13
N GLY A 83 -18.68 3.93 -1.41
CA GLY A 83 -18.48 4.85 -2.54
C GLY A 83 -19.20 4.41 -3.80
N LEU A 84 -18.52 4.45 -4.95
CA LEU A 84 -19.11 4.09 -6.25
C LEU A 84 -19.20 2.57 -6.44
N VAL A 85 -20.06 1.94 -5.67
CA VAL A 85 -20.39 0.51 -5.71
C VAL A 85 -21.90 0.31 -5.72
N GLU A 86 -22.36 -0.85 -6.23
CA GLU A 86 -23.78 -1.19 -6.21
C GLU A 86 -24.23 -1.68 -4.83
N SER A 87 -23.36 -2.42 -4.13
CA SER A 87 -23.67 -3.08 -2.87
C SER A 87 -22.62 -2.73 -1.80
N PRO A 88 -22.73 -1.57 -1.13
CA PRO A 88 -21.84 -1.25 -0.01
C PRO A 88 -21.95 -2.30 1.10
N ILE A 89 -20.82 -2.68 1.69
CA ILE A 89 -20.76 -3.69 2.75
C ILE A 89 -19.91 -3.22 3.93
N THR A 90 -20.17 -3.82 5.09
CA THR A 90 -19.28 -3.77 6.23
C THR A 90 -19.07 -5.21 6.70
N LEU A 91 -17.82 -5.66 6.69
CA LEU A 91 -17.44 -6.99 7.14
C LEU A 91 -16.87 -6.92 8.55
N ASP A 92 -17.32 -7.77 9.43
CA ASP A 92 -16.61 -8.11 10.65
C ASP A 92 -15.53 -9.17 10.40
N TRP A 93 -14.76 -9.52 11.43
CA TRP A 93 -13.69 -10.51 11.30
C TRP A 93 -14.18 -11.88 10.82
N ALA A 94 -15.29 -12.37 11.36
CA ALA A 94 -15.83 -13.68 11.00
C ALA A 94 -16.31 -13.70 9.54
N GLN A 95 -16.97 -12.64 9.09
CA GLN A 95 -17.40 -12.48 7.70
C GLN A 95 -16.22 -12.37 6.74
N PHE A 96 -15.18 -11.61 7.11
CA PHE A 96 -13.96 -11.50 6.31
C PHE A 96 -13.23 -12.86 6.19
N MET A 97 -13.12 -13.61 7.27
CA MET A 97 -12.51 -14.94 7.27
C MET A 97 -13.33 -16.00 6.53
N ALA A 98 -14.63 -15.78 6.35
CA ALA A 98 -15.50 -16.66 5.56
C ALA A 98 -15.40 -16.45 4.05
N LEU A 99 -14.75 -15.38 3.60
CA LEU A 99 -14.49 -15.13 2.18
C LEU A 99 -13.47 -16.14 1.60
N PRO A 100 -13.43 -16.35 0.28
CA PRO A 100 -12.39 -17.14 -0.36
C PRO A 100 -11.00 -16.66 0.05
N GLN A 101 -10.27 -17.52 0.78
CA GLN A 101 -8.91 -17.25 1.21
C GLN A 101 -7.92 -17.65 0.12
N ALA A 102 -6.85 -16.88 -0.01
CA ALA A 102 -5.78 -17.09 -0.98
C ALA A 102 -4.41 -16.98 -0.31
N GLU A 103 -3.47 -17.74 -0.85
CA GLU A 103 -2.05 -17.57 -0.58
C GLU A 103 -1.36 -16.96 -1.79
N ASP A 104 -0.33 -16.18 -1.54
CA ASP A 104 0.53 -15.61 -2.57
C ASP A 104 1.97 -15.49 -2.08
N VAL A 105 2.92 -15.66 -2.99
CA VAL A 105 4.33 -15.40 -2.72
C VAL A 105 4.76 -14.24 -3.59
N SER A 106 5.08 -13.11 -2.97
CA SER A 106 5.47 -11.91 -3.69
C SER A 106 6.48 -11.04 -2.96
N ASP A 107 7.07 -10.13 -3.73
CA ASP A 107 8.09 -9.23 -3.26
C ASP A 107 7.48 -7.97 -2.66
N PHE A 108 8.23 -7.34 -1.77
CA PHE A 108 7.83 -6.14 -1.07
C PHE A 108 8.90 -5.05 -1.28
N HIS A 109 8.55 -3.96 -1.97
CA HIS A 109 9.48 -2.89 -2.36
C HIS A 109 9.19 -1.62 -1.58
N CYS A 110 10.08 -1.22 -0.69
CA CYS A 110 9.92 0.01 0.08
C CYS A 110 10.54 1.21 -0.62
N VAL A 111 9.87 2.36 -0.59
CA VAL A 111 10.39 3.63 -1.11
C VAL A 111 11.72 4.04 -0.48
N THR A 112 12.01 3.59 0.73
CA THR A 112 13.26 3.84 1.45
C THR A 112 14.41 2.92 1.01
N THR A 113 14.36 2.44 -0.23
CA THR A 113 15.45 1.77 -0.98
C THR A 113 15.72 0.31 -0.66
N TRP A 114 14.87 -0.39 0.05
CA TRP A 114 15.03 -1.82 0.30
C TRP A 114 13.88 -2.65 -0.28
N SER A 115 14.20 -3.90 -0.62
CA SER A 115 13.24 -4.91 -1.04
C SER A 115 13.43 -6.19 -0.22
N ARG A 116 12.31 -6.79 0.18
CA ARG A 116 12.26 -8.14 0.73
C ARG A 116 11.56 -9.05 -0.28
N LEU A 117 12.25 -10.10 -0.70
CA LEU A 117 11.73 -11.05 -1.68
C LEU A 117 10.99 -12.20 -1.00
N ASP A 118 10.19 -12.91 -1.80
CA ASP A 118 9.54 -14.18 -1.44
C ASP A 118 8.76 -14.12 -0.12
N ASN A 119 7.96 -13.07 0.09
CA ASN A 119 7.06 -13.03 1.24
C ASN A 119 5.87 -13.96 1.01
N HIS A 120 5.63 -14.86 1.96
CA HIS A 120 4.46 -15.74 1.96
C HIS A 120 3.29 -15.04 2.64
N TRP A 121 2.29 -14.66 1.86
CA TRP A 121 1.09 -13.97 2.31
C TRP A 121 -0.12 -14.90 2.34
N GLY A 122 -1.00 -14.71 3.33
CA GLY A 122 -2.33 -15.30 3.33
C GLY A 122 -3.38 -14.23 3.59
N GLY A 123 -4.46 -14.26 2.83
CA GLY A 123 -5.51 -13.25 2.90
C GLY A 123 -6.61 -13.42 1.88
N VAL A 124 -7.33 -12.35 1.61
CA VAL A 124 -8.40 -12.28 0.62
C VAL A 124 -7.91 -11.45 -0.57
N ARG A 125 -8.06 -11.96 -1.80
CA ARG A 125 -7.73 -11.16 -3.00
C ARG A 125 -8.61 -9.93 -3.07
N PHE A 126 -8.05 -8.78 -3.44
CA PHE A 126 -8.83 -7.55 -3.51
C PHE A 126 -9.97 -7.66 -4.54
N HIS A 127 -9.75 -8.32 -5.68
CA HIS A 127 -10.81 -8.51 -6.68
C HIS A 127 -12.03 -9.26 -6.10
N THR A 128 -11.86 -10.19 -5.15
CA THR A 128 -12.98 -10.87 -4.45
C THR A 128 -13.86 -9.86 -3.71
N ILE A 129 -13.23 -8.85 -3.06
CA ILE A 129 -13.98 -7.75 -2.43
C ILE A 129 -14.69 -6.90 -3.49
N ALA A 130 -14.01 -6.58 -4.60
CA ALA A 130 -14.61 -5.80 -5.69
C ALA A 130 -15.82 -6.54 -6.31
N GLU A 131 -15.73 -7.85 -6.53
CA GLU A 131 -16.84 -8.67 -7.02
C GLU A 131 -18.06 -8.65 -6.09
N LEU A 132 -17.85 -8.66 -4.77
CA LEU A 132 -18.94 -8.58 -3.79
C LEU A 132 -19.69 -7.24 -3.82
N VAL A 133 -18.97 -6.14 -4.00
CA VAL A 133 -19.55 -4.80 -3.94
C VAL A 133 -19.99 -4.27 -5.29
N VAL A 134 -19.53 -4.86 -6.39
CA VAL A 134 -19.82 -4.50 -7.78
C VAL A 134 -19.54 -3.01 -8.03
N PRO A 135 -18.28 -2.64 -8.36
CA PRO A 135 -17.94 -1.25 -8.67
C PRO A 135 -18.77 -0.71 -9.85
N LYS A 136 -19.22 0.53 -9.75
CA LYS A 136 -19.91 1.22 -10.84
C LYS A 136 -18.96 1.52 -11.98
N ASP A 137 -19.46 1.63 -13.20
CA ASP A 137 -18.67 1.83 -14.43
C ASP A 137 -17.71 3.03 -14.37
N ASN A 138 -18.08 4.07 -13.61
CA ASN A 138 -17.27 5.25 -13.43
C ASN A 138 -16.31 5.20 -12.24
N ALA A 139 -16.21 4.08 -11.51
CA ALA A 139 -15.22 3.89 -10.47
C ALA A 139 -13.83 3.67 -11.10
N GLN A 140 -12.88 4.55 -10.83
CA GLN A 140 -11.53 4.52 -11.42
C GLN A 140 -10.43 4.37 -10.35
N HIS A 141 -10.74 4.68 -9.10
CA HIS A 141 -9.77 4.70 -8.00
C HIS A 141 -10.38 4.12 -6.73
N ILE A 142 -9.52 3.69 -5.82
CA ILE A 142 -9.90 3.43 -4.44
C ILE A 142 -9.09 4.32 -3.49
N LEU A 143 -9.72 4.72 -2.38
CA LEU A 143 -9.07 5.33 -1.24
C LEU A 143 -9.15 4.37 -0.06
N CYS A 144 -8.01 3.91 0.40
CA CYS A 144 -7.90 3.06 1.58
C CYS A 144 -7.64 3.91 2.82
N THR A 145 -8.32 3.61 3.93
CA THR A 145 -8.16 4.30 5.22
C THR A 145 -7.75 3.29 6.29
N GLY A 146 -6.73 3.64 7.07
CA GLY A 146 -6.26 2.85 8.22
C GLY A 146 -7.02 3.14 9.51
N TYR A 147 -6.78 2.32 10.55
CA TYR A 147 -7.15 2.61 11.93
C TYR A 147 -6.18 3.60 12.60
N ASP A 148 -5.00 3.80 12.01
CA ASP A 148 -4.01 4.78 12.46
C ASP A 148 -4.42 6.20 12.11
N PHE A 149 -3.95 7.15 12.93
CA PHE A 149 -4.19 8.57 12.75
C PHE A 149 -2.88 9.29 12.43
N LEU A 150 -3.02 10.45 11.79
CA LEU A 150 -1.89 11.33 11.57
C LEU A 150 -1.38 11.86 12.91
N PRO A 151 -0.07 12.03 13.07
CA PRO A 151 0.52 12.50 14.33
C PRO A 151 -0.15 13.76 14.85
N GLY A 152 -0.58 13.71 16.13
CA GLY A 152 -1.22 14.84 16.80
C GLY A 152 -2.61 15.21 16.27
N SER A 153 -3.28 14.33 15.56
CA SER A 153 -4.60 14.60 14.97
C SER A 153 -5.54 13.41 15.06
N PHE A 154 -6.83 13.66 14.78
CA PHE A 154 -7.84 12.61 14.56
C PHE A 154 -8.09 12.35 13.06
N ILE A 155 -7.21 12.84 12.20
CA ILE A 155 -7.30 12.59 10.76
C ILE A 155 -6.70 11.21 10.49
N PRO A 156 -7.46 10.25 9.92
CA PRO A 156 -6.94 8.92 9.67
C PRO A 156 -5.92 8.93 8.53
N TYR A 157 -4.97 7.99 8.57
CA TYR A 157 -4.07 7.75 7.45
C TYR A 157 -4.84 7.25 6.24
N THR A 158 -4.52 7.79 5.07
CA THR A 158 -5.13 7.38 3.79
C THR A 158 -4.08 7.14 2.73
N VAL A 159 -4.40 6.26 1.79
CA VAL A 159 -3.63 6.02 0.57
C VAL A 159 -4.56 5.68 -0.59
N ASN A 160 -4.27 6.23 -1.77
CA ASN A 160 -5.02 5.94 -2.99
C ASN A 160 -4.34 4.86 -3.84
N VAL A 161 -5.14 4.12 -4.59
CA VAL A 161 -4.66 3.18 -5.61
C VAL A 161 -5.60 3.27 -6.83
N PRO A 162 -5.07 3.33 -8.07
CA PRO A 162 -5.90 3.15 -9.26
C PRO A 162 -6.62 1.81 -9.22
N LEU A 163 -7.92 1.77 -9.54
CA LEU A 163 -8.72 0.55 -9.45
C LEU A 163 -8.14 -0.57 -10.33
N ALA A 164 -7.65 -0.22 -11.52
CA ALA A 164 -7.02 -1.18 -12.43
C ALA A 164 -5.78 -1.89 -11.80
N ARG A 165 -5.08 -1.20 -10.89
CA ARG A 165 -3.95 -1.80 -10.15
C ARG A 165 -4.42 -2.57 -8.92
N ALA A 166 -5.48 -2.10 -8.26
CA ALA A 166 -6.02 -2.75 -7.07
C ALA A 166 -6.64 -4.13 -7.37
N ILE A 167 -7.27 -4.30 -8.55
CA ILE A 167 -7.92 -5.58 -8.94
C ILE A 167 -6.96 -6.61 -9.54
N GLU A 168 -5.65 -6.33 -9.61
CA GLU A 168 -4.67 -7.32 -10.07
C GLU A 168 -4.63 -8.54 -9.13
N ASP A 169 -4.38 -9.73 -9.68
CA ASP A 169 -4.45 -11.00 -8.95
C ASP A 169 -3.52 -11.11 -7.74
N ASP A 170 -2.43 -10.36 -7.73
CA ASP A 170 -1.43 -10.35 -6.66
C ASP A 170 -1.71 -9.30 -5.57
N VAL A 171 -2.80 -8.55 -5.68
CA VAL A 171 -3.21 -7.59 -4.66
C VAL A 171 -4.13 -8.27 -3.64
N LEU A 172 -3.70 -8.32 -2.39
CA LEU A 172 -4.40 -8.99 -1.30
C LEU A 172 -4.64 -8.06 -0.10
N LEU A 173 -5.73 -8.32 0.60
CA LEU A 173 -5.94 -7.91 1.99
C LEU A 173 -5.43 -9.05 2.87
N VAL A 174 -4.18 -8.93 3.35
CA VAL A 174 -3.48 -10.01 4.06
C VAL A 174 -3.67 -9.91 5.56
N HIS A 175 -3.87 -11.06 6.19
CA HIS A 175 -3.98 -11.23 7.65
C HIS A 175 -2.93 -12.21 8.19
N THR A 176 -2.17 -12.90 7.30
CA THR A 176 -1.03 -13.74 7.68
C THR A 176 0.20 -13.39 6.86
N TRP A 177 1.36 -13.59 7.47
CA TRP A 177 2.67 -13.49 6.87
C TRP A 177 3.56 -14.63 7.38
N GLU A 178 4.25 -15.34 6.46
CA GLU A 178 5.08 -16.52 6.78
C GLU A 178 4.31 -17.57 7.61
N GLY A 179 3.03 -17.80 7.27
CA GLY A 179 2.16 -18.77 7.94
C GLY A 179 1.72 -18.40 9.37
N LYS A 180 1.97 -17.16 9.81
CA LYS A 180 1.60 -16.66 11.15
C LYS A 180 0.66 -15.46 11.02
N PRO A 181 -0.14 -15.15 12.05
CA PRO A 181 -0.92 -13.92 12.08
C PRO A 181 -0.03 -12.72 11.79
N LEU A 182 -0.54 -11.79 10.97
CA LEU A 182 0.19 -10.59 10.59
C LEU A 182 0.55 -9.76 11.83
N PRO A 183 1.83 -9.47 12.09
CA PRO A 183 2.25 -8.69 13.24
C PRO A 183 1.62 -7.30 13.25
N ARG A 184 1.29 -6.81 14.45
CA ARG A 184 0.69 -5.50 14.64
C ARG A 184 1.51 -4.38 14.00
N GLU A 185 2.83 -4.36 14.21
CA GLU A 185 3.76 -3.36 13.64
C GLU A 185 3.81 -3.36 12.11
N HIS A 186 3.41 -4.46 11.50
CA HIS A 186 3.32 -4.58 10.04
C HIS A 186 1.92 -4.33 9.48
N GLY A 187 0.96 -3.94 10.32
CA GLY A 187 -0.38 -3.54 9.90
C GLY A 187 -1.47 -4.57 10.22
N GLY A 188 -1.19 -5.52 11.12
CA GLY A 188 -2.21 -6.45 11.61
C GLY A 188 -3.37 -5.76 12.35
N PRO A 189 -4.58 -6.32 12.33
CA PRO A 189 -4.89 -7.66 11.83
C PRO A 189 -4.96 -7.78 10.29
N VAL A 190 -5.20 -6.70 9.54
CA VAL A 190 -5.28 -6.73 8.08
C VAL A 190 -4.57 -5.52 7.47
N ARG A 191 -3.77 -5.79 6.45
CA ARG A 191 -3.21 -4.75 5.56
C ARG A 191 -3.45 -5.10 4.10
N MET A 192 -3.36 -4.10 3.23
CA MET A 192 -3.26 -4.33 1.79
C MET A 192 -1.80 -4.51 1.38
N ILE A 193 -1.54 -5.41 0.44
CA ILE A 193 -0.28 -5.50 -0.28
C ILE A 193 -0.51 -5.25 -1.76
N THR A 194 0.45 -4.59 -2.41
CA THR A 194 0.44 -4.21 -3.83
C THR A 194 1.82 -4.50 -4.42
N PRO A 195 2.14 -5.77 -4.77
CA PRO A 195 3.51 -6.20 -5.07
C PRO A 195 4.19 -5.46 -6.21
N LYS A 196 3.42 -4.98 -7.18
CA LYS A 196 3.95 -4.20 -8.32
C LYS A 196 4.11 -2.71 -8.05
N LEU A 197 3.74 -2.24 -6.86
CA LEU A 197 3.88 -0.84 -6.46
C LEU A 197 4.82 -0.73 -5.25
N TYR A 198 5.36 0.46 -5.04
CA TYR A 198 6.03 0.71 -3.76
C TYR A 198 5.05 0.51 -2.60
N ALA A 199 5.54 -0.09 -1.53
CA ALA A 199 4.77 -0.63 -0.42
C ALA A 199 3.92 0.38 0.36
N TRP A 200 4.15 1.70 0.24
CA TRP A 200 3.26 2.68 0.87
C TRP A 200 1.85 2.70 0.25
N LYS A 201 1.69 2.18 -1.00
CA LYS A 201 0.37 2.02 -1.63
C LYS A 201 -0.48 0.93 -0.96
N GLY A 202 0.11 0.10 -0.13
CA GLY A 202 -0.58 -0.89 0.67
C GLY A 202 -0.90 -0.37 2.08
N ALA A 203 -2.13 0.09 2.32
CA ALA A 203 -2.57 0.58 3.64
C ALA A 203 -2.38 -0.48 4.73
N LYS A 204 -1.78 -0.08 5.87
CA LYS A 204 -1.70 -0.86 7.11
C LYS A 204 -2.97 -0.66 7.94
N TRP A 205 -3.29 -1.61 8.81
CA TRP A 205 -4.43 -1.52 9.74
C TRP A 205 -5.72 -1.08 9.04
N ILE A 206 -6.02 -1.68 7.87
CA ILE A 206 -7.10 -1.20 6.99
C ILE A 206 -8.47 -1.36 7.65
N ARG A 207 -9.29 -0.29 7.57
CA ARG A 207 -10.67 -0.27 8.06
C ARG A 207 -11.70 0.16 7.02
N LYS A 208 -11.29 0.88 5.98
CA LYS A 208 -12.21 1.38 4.96
C LYS A 208 -11.57 1.37 3.59
N ILE A 209 -12.37 1.02 2.57
CA ILE A 209 -12.06 1.16 1.15
C ILE A 209 -13.22 1.91 0.51
N GLU A 210 -12.92 3.02 -0.15
CA GLU A 210 -13.91 3.86 -0.83
C GLU A 210 -13.60 3.91 -2.32
N PHE A 211 -14.57 3.52 -3.15
CA PHE A 211 -14.46 3.56 -4.60
C PHE A 211 -14.83 4.95 -5.13
N LEU A 212 -13.98 5.52 -6.00
CA LEU A 212 -14.07 6.91 -6.44
C LEU A 212 -13.97 7.00 -7.97
N ALA A 213 -14.64 8.01 -8.55
CA ALA A 213 -14.47 8.34 -9.97
C ALA A 213 -13.18 9.10 -10.22
N GLU A 214 -12.86 10.05 -9.34
CA GLU A 214 -11.68 10.90 -9.43
C GLU A 214 -10.62 10.44 -8.43
N ASP A 215 -9.37 10.68 -8.79
CA ASP A 215 -8.25 10.38 -7.91
C ASP A 215 -8.23 11.33 -6.71
N LYS A 216 -8.16 10.76 -5.51
CA LYS A 216 -7.98 11.50 -4.27
C LYS A 216 -6.66 11.06 -3.63
N ARG A 217 -5.67 11.92 -3.69
CA ARG A 217 -4.35 11.66 -3.13
C ARG A 217 -4.42 11.33 -1.65
N GLY A 218 -3.63 10.32 -1.25
CA GLY A 218 -3.45 9.96 0.13
C GLY A 218 -2.36 10.79 0.82
N PHE A 219 -2.07 10.42 2.07
CA PHE A 219 -1.17 11.18 2.95
C PHE A 219 0.23 11.45 2.34
N TRP A 220 0.87 10.42 1.79
CA TRP A 220 2.22 10.56 1.24
C TRP A 220 2.24 11.19 -0.14
N GLU A 221 1.22 10.93 -0.95
CA GLU A 221 1.06 11.53 -2.26
C GLU A 221 0.88 13.05 -2.19
N GLU A 222 0.13 13.54 -1.18
CA GLU A 222 -0.01 14.97 -0.89
C GLU A 222 1.31 15.60 -0.44
N ARG A 223 2.22 14.80 0.12
CA ARG A 223 3.55 15.24 0.62
C ARG A 223 4.68 14.98 -0.35
N GLY A 224 4.35 14.59 -1.58
CA GLY A 224 5.31 14.53 -2.68
C GLY A 224 5.84 13.15 -3.02
N TYR A 225 5.27 12.05 -2.49
CA TYR A 225 5.52 10.75 -3.09
C TYR A 225 4.74 10.63 -4.40
N SER A 226 5.23 9.78 -5.30
CA SER A 226 4.59 9.56 -6.59
C SER A 226 3.17 9.02 -6.42
N ASN A 227 2.28 9.46 -7.30
CA ASN A 227 0.92 8.95 -7.32
C ASN A 227 0.81 7.55 -7.95
N THR A 228 1.74 7.17 -8.82
CA THR A 228 1.78 5.88 -9.51
C THR A 228 2.66 4.84 -8.83
N ALA A 229 3.74 5.26 -8.17
CA ALA A 229 4.56 4.45 -7.26
C ALA A 229 5.21 3.19 -7.90
N GLU A 230 5.70 3.28 -9.12
CA GLU A 230 6.27 2.17 -9.91
C GLU A 230 7.74 1.88 -9.54
N PRO A 231 8.08 0.75 -8.88
CA PRO A 231 9.45 0.51 -8.40
C PRO A 231 10.49 0.40 -9.51
N TRP A 232 10.15 -0.27 -10.62
CA TRP A 232 11.08 -0.53 -11.73
C TRP A 232 11.37 0.71 -12.61
N PHE A 233 10.67 1.80 -12.36
CA PHE A 233 10.90 3.11 -12.98
C PHE A 233 11.44 4.13 -11.98
N ASN A 234 11.82 3.67 -10.77
CA ASN A 234 12.28 4.52 -9.68
C ASN A 234 11.31 5.68 -9.35
N ASP A 235 10.02 5.41 -9.52
CA ASP A 235 8.92 6.37 -9.40
C ASP A 235 8.56 6.63 -7.93
N ARG A 236 9.48 7.31 -7.21
CA ARG A 236 9.35 7.55 -5.77
C ARG A 236 8.62 8.84 -5.46
N PHE A 237 8.81 9.87 -6.29
CA PHE A 237 8.39 11.24 -5.99
C PHE A 237 7.59 11.83 -7.14
N SER A 238 6.57 12.66 -6.82
CA SER A 238 5.90 13.52 -7.80
C SER A 238 6.73 14.79 -8.01
N TYR A 239 6.82 15.22 -9.26
CA TYR A 239 7.50 16.41 -9.73
C TYR A 239 6.48 17.43 -10.21
#